data_afb30dddef65091f07f43b61fba194ed
#
_entry.id   afb30dddef65091f07f43b61fba194ed
#
_cell.length_a   1.000
_cell.length_b   1.000
_cell.length_c   1.000
_cell.angle_alpha   90.00
_cell.angle_beta   90.00
_cell.angle_gamma   90.00
#
_symmetry.space_group_name_H-M   'P 1'
#
loop_
_entity.id
_entity.type
_entity.pdbx_description
1 polymer ?
#
loop_
_entity_poly.entity_id
_entity_poly.type
_entity_poly.pdbx_seq_one_letter_code
_entity_poly.pdbx_strand_id
1 'polypeptide(L)'
;MGTDIATGNVMEAADTAMNVVADAVTASAMDPKQAMRQRHTVRKFTSEPLSAELILQLNDCVRANNERLRLAISLKVGDESALPGALKLFFAKGVRNYFVLAGSDRPGLDEDLGYASADLMLFAQTLGLNTWWIGGTFSRKNVEQAVPGKKVIGIVAVGFGATPGVAHKSKAASEVSSYEGPVPQWFANGVQAALLAPTALNKQCFQVAGAGNKVSITENGGVFSGADIGIVKYHFELGAGDAFEWA
;
A
#
# COMPACT_ATOMS: atom_id res chain seq x y z
N MET A 1 -22.40 64.16 -4.12
CA MET A 1 -22.71 63.20 -5.15
C MET A 1 -21.37 62.62 -5.59
N GLY A 2 -20.96 61.52 -5.17
CA GLY A 2 -21.39 60.16 -5.31
C GLY A 2 -20.17 59.41 -5.82
N THR A 3 -19.42 58.73 -4.97
CA THR A 3 -18.39 57.74 -5.35
C THR A 3 -18.49 56.56 -4.38
N ASP A 4 -19.46 55.67 -4.70
CA ASP A 4 -19.62 54.43 -3.96
C ASP A 4 -20.22 53.35 -4.89
N ILE A 5 -19.47 52.83 -5.87
CA ILE A 5 -19.86 51.65 -6.67
C ILE A 5 -18.63 50.80 -7.15
N ALA A 6 -17.53 50.75 -6.44
CA ALA A 6 -16.38 49.97 -6.91
C ALA A 6 -15.87 48.85 -5.96
N THR A 7 -16.40 48.74 -4.75
CA THR A 7 -15.91 47.78 -3.75
C THR A 7 -16.71 46.47 -3.65
N GLY A 8 -17.94 46.41 -4.15
CA GLY A 8 -18.79 45.22 -4.09
C GLY A 8 -18.37 44.07 -5.01
N ASN A 9 -17.87 44.40 -6.20
CA ASN A 9 -17.58 43.38 -7.24
C ASN A 9 -16.28 42.59 -7.04
N VAL A 10 -15.33 43.10 -6.23
CA VAL A 10 -14.03 42.44 -6.02
C VAL A 10 -14.13 41.37 -4.91
N MET A 11 -14.96 41.59 -3.91
CA MET A 11 -15.19 40.60 -2.85
C MET A 11 -16.01 39.40 -3.32
N GLU A 12 -17.03 39.63 -4.17
CA GLU A 12 -17.86 38.53 -4.71
C GLU A 12 -17.09 37.64 -5.70
N ALA A 13 -16.15 38.23 -6.47
CA ALA A 13 -15.28 37.45 -7.36
C ALA A 13 -14.21 36.64 -6.57
N ALA A 14 -13.73 37.15 -5.42
CA ALA A 14 -12.78 36.43 -4.57
C ALA A 14 -13.44 35.26 -3.83
N ASP A 15 -14.67 35.42 -3.33
CA ASP A 15 -15.43 34.34 -2.69
C ASP A 15 -15.83 33.26 -3.69
N THR A 16 -16.18 33.62 -4.92
CA THR A 16 -16.49 32.66 -6.00
C THR A 16 -15.25 31.88 -6.42
N ALA A 17 -14.08 32.53 -6.50
CA ALA A 17 -12.81 31.86 -6.82
C ALA A 17 -12.34 30.93 -5.68
N MET A 18 -12.53 31.31 -4.43
CA MET A 18 -12.22 30.45 -3.27
C MET A 18 -13.15 29.23 -3.17
N ASN A 19 -14.44 29.40 -3.48
CA ASN A 19 -15.39 28.27 -3.50
C ASN A 19 -15.11 27.31 -4.67
N VAL A 20 -14.73 27.80 -5.85
CA VAL A 20 -14.36 26.96 -7.01
C VAL A 20 -13.05 26.18 -6.73
N VAL A 21 -12.10 26.77 -5.99
CA VAL A 21 -10.86 26.07 -5.58
C VAL A 21 -11.15 25.07 -4.46
N ALA A 22 -12.07 25.37 -3.53
CA ALA A 22 -12.49 24.43 -2.49
C ALA A 22 -13.27 23.23 -3.07
N ASP A 23 -14.13 23.44 -4.07
CA ASP A 23 -14.84 22.36 -4.77
C ASP A 23 -13.93 21.52 -5.68
N ALA A 24 -12.83 22.06 -6.20
CA ALA A 24 -11.84 21.32 -6.97
C ALA A 24 -10.92 20.44 -6.09
N VAL A 25 -10.81 20.73 -4.80
CA VAL A 25 -10.03 19.94 -3.80
C VAL A 25 -10.85 18.77 -3.23
N THR A 26 -12.17 18.77 -3.39
CA THR A 26 -13.04 17.63 -3.08
C THR A 26 -13.29 16.71 -4.27
N ALA A 27 -12.32 16.49 -5.15
CA ALA A 27 -12.29 15.27 -5.94
C ALA A 27 -12.18 14.13 -4.91
N SER A 28 -13.30 13.42 -4.70
CA SER A 28 -13.46 12.35 -3.71
C SER A 28 -12.22 11.47 -3.69
N ALA A 29 -11.40 11.58 -2.63
CA ALA A 29 -10.26 10.71 -2.44
C ALA A 29 -10.76 9.27 -2.56
N MET A 30 -10.13 8.46 -3.41
CA MET A 30 -10.52 7.06 -3.60
C MET A 30 -10.60 6.34 -2.24
N ASP A 31 -11.73 5.70 -1.96
CA ASP A 31 -11.91 4.91 -0.74
C ASP A 31 -10.87 3.76 -0.68
N PRO A 32 -10.25 3.49 0.48
CA PRO A 32 -9.28 2.40 0.63
C PRO A 32 -9.78 1.02 0.16
N LYS A 33 -11.07 0.70 0.33
CA LYS A 33 -11.66 -0.54 -0.19
C LYS A 33 -11.73 -0.54 -1.72
N GLN A 34 -11.94 0.60 -2.33
CA GLN A 34 -11.90 0.77 -3.78
C GLN A 34 -10.44 0.66 -4.28
N ALA A 35 -9.49 1.29 -3.59
CA ALA A 35 -8.07 1.19 -3.88
C ALA A 35 -7.60 -0.28 -3.84
N MET A 36 -8.02 -1.04 -2.83
CA MET A 36 -7.72 -2.46 -2.70
C MET A 36 -8.18 -3.28 -3.91
N ARG A 37 -9.37 -3.00 -4.47
CA ARG A 37 -9.89 -3.69 -5.65
C ARG A 37 -9.19 -3.27 -6.94
N GLN A 38 -8.74 -2.03 -7.04
CA GLN A 38 -8.10 -1.47 -8.24
C GLN A 38 -6.59 -1.64 -8.27
N ARG A 39 -5.96 -1.86 -7.10
CA ARG A 39 -4.52 -2.03 -6.99
C ARG A 39 -4.07 -3.33 -7.66
N HIS A 40 -3.21 -3.21 -8.65
CA HIS A 40 -2.51 -4.34 -9.26
C HIS A 40 -1.01 -4.12 -9.22
N THR A 41 -0.24 -5.20 -9.37
CA THR A 41 1.21 -5.11 -9.47
C THR A 41 1.63 -4.49 -10.80
N VAL A 42 2.33 -3.36 -10.75
CA VAL A 42 2.85 -2.66 -11.94
C VAL A 42 4.38 -2.66 -11.91
N ARG A 43 5.01 -3.17 -12.97
CA ARG A 43 6.48 -3.30 -13.09
C ARG A 43 7.10 -2.30 -14.06
N LYS A 44 6.27 -1.54 -14.79
CA LYS A 44 6.72 -0.52 -15.75
C LYS A 44 6.11 0.81 -15.35
N PHE A 45 6.97 1.78 -15.04
CA PHE A 45 6.60 3.11 -14.61
C PHE A 45 6.96 4.13 -15.70
N THR A 46 6.24 5.25 -15.73
CA THR A 46 6.54 6.39 -16.58
C THR A 46 7.76 7.15 -16.05
N SER A 47 8.23 8.14 -16.79
CA SER A 47 9.28 9.06 -16.32
C SER A 47 8.73 10.24 -15.51
N GLU A 48 7.43 10.33 -15.32
CA GLU A 48 6.78 11.39 -14.58
C GLU A 48 7.28 11.43 -13.13
N PRO A 49 7.78 12.58 -12.65
CA PRO A 49 8.27 12.69 -11.28
C PRO A 49 7.09 12.80 -10.30
N LEU A 50 7.30 12.33 -9.08
CA LEU A 50 6.37 12.63 -7.98
C LEU A 50 6.43 14.11 -7.63
N SER A 51 5.28 14.76 -7.46
CA SER A 51 5.20 16.14 -6.98
C SER A 51 5.67 16.24 -5.52
N ALA A 52 6.06 17.43 -5.09
CA ALA A 52 6.44 17.66 -3.70
C ALA A 52 5.30 17.32 -2.73
N GLU A 53 4.06 17.55 -3.11
CA GLU A 53 2.87 17.21 -2.33
C GLU A 53 2.69 15.70 -2.18
N LEU A 54 2.80 14.92 -3.26
CA LEU A 54 2.76 13.46 -3.21
C LEU A 54 3.88 12.89 -2.33
N ILE A 55 5.10 13.44 -2.45
CA ILE A 55 6.24 13.02 -1.62
C ILE A 55 5.96 13.30 -0.14
N LEU A 56 5.37 14.45 0.19
CA LEU A 56 5.00 14.80 1.56
C LEU A 56 3.95 13.82 2.11
N GLN A 57 2.85 13.58 1.37
CA GLN A 57 1.79 12.66 1.78
C GLN A 57 2.31 11.23 1.97
N LEU A 58 3.15 10.73 1.07
CA LEU A 58 3.76 9.41 1.19
C LEU A 58 4.69 9.31 2.43
N ASN A 59 5.47 10.36 2.72
CA ASN A 59 6.32 10.39 3.91
C ASN A 59 5.50 10.48 5.20
N ASP A 60 4.34 11.15 5.20
CA ASP A 60 3.45 11.19 6.36
C ASP A 60 2.88 9.80 6.66
N CYS A 61 2.47 9.05 5.64
CA CYS A 61 2.06 7.67 5.79
C CYS A 61 3.21 6.77 6.29
N VAL A 62 4.43 6.96 5.77
CA VAL A 62 5.63 6.26 6.26
C VAL A 62 5.87 6.56 7.74
N ARG A 63 5.80 7.83 8.14
CA ARG A 63 6.00 8.24 9.54
C ARG A 63 4.97 7.59 10.46
N ALA A 64 3.69 7.63 10.12
CA ALA A 64 2.62 7.03 10.90
C ALA A 64 2.83 5.51 11.10
N ASN A 65 3.22 4.78 10.05
CA ASN A 65 3.54 3.35 10.15
C ASN A 65 4.78 3.08 11.01
N ASN A 66 5.85 3.87 10.85
CA ASN A 66 7.06 3.75 11.64
C ASN A 66 6.79 3.97 13.14
N GLU A 67 6.00 4.97 13.49
CA GLU A 67 5.62 5.26 14.89
C GLU A 67 4.76 4.16 15.47
N ARG A 68 3.71 3.75 14.77
CA ARG A 68 2.76 2.72 15.23
C ARG A 68 3.41 1.36 15.42
N LEU A 69 4.28 0.93 14.49
CA LEU A 69 4.83 -0.43 14.44
C LEU A 69 6.33 -0.46 14.80
N ARG A 70 6.93 0.67 15.21
CA ARG A 70 8.37 0.79 15.55
C ARG A 70 9.28 0.29 14.44
N LEU A 71 9.01 0.75 13.21
CA LEU A 71 9.73 0.40 12.00
C LEU A 71 10.77 1.48 11.62
N ALA A 72 11.50 1.25 10.53
CA ALA A 72 12.45 2.19 9.93
C ALA A 72 12.27 2.23 8.40
N ILE A 73 11.02 2.26 7.96
CA ILE A 73 10.69 2.42 6.54
C ILE A 73 11.13 3.81 6.09
N SER A 74 11.67 3.92 4.88
CA SER A 74 12.02 5.19 4.26
C SER A 74 11.62 5.23 2.80
N LEU A 75 11.18 6.40 2.32
CA LEU A 75 10.93 6.66 0.91
C LEU A 75 12.20 7.15 0.24
N LYS A 76 12.59 6.53 -0.88
CA LYS A 76 13.63 7.00 -1.79
C LYS A 76 12.98 7.56 -3.03
N VAL A 77 13.41 8.76 -3.44
CA VAL A 77 12.87 9.47 -4.60
C VAL A 77 14.01 9.77 -5.57
N GLY A 78 13.79 9.54 -6.86
CA GLY A 78 14.77 9.78 -7.91
C GLY A 78 15.96 8.82 -7.89
N ASP A 79 15.88 7.72 -7.15
CA ASP A 79 16.96 6.73 -7.02
C ASP A 79 16.69 5.48 -7.88
N GLU A 80 17.50 5.30 -8.89
CA GLU A 80 17.41 4.14 -9.79
C GLU A 80 18.28 2.97 -9.34
N SER A 81 19.02 3.08 -8.26
CA SER A 81 20.02 2.09 -7.83
C SER A 81 19.42 0.82 -7.21
N ALA A 82 18.12 0.84 -6.86
CA ALA A 82 17.44 -0.27 -6.19
C ALA A 82 17.38 -1.58 -6.99
N LEU A 83 17.37 -1.51 -8.32
CA LEU A 83 17.27 -2.70 -9.16
C LEU A 83 18.55 -2.96 -9.93
N PRO A 84 18.99 -4.25 -10.04
CA PRO A 84 20.10 -4.65 -10.93
C PRO A 84 19.81 -4.32 -12.39
N GLY A 85 20.86 -3.97 -13.15
CA GLY A 85 20.74 -3.57 -14.57
C GLY A 85 20.01 -4.61 -15.44
N ALA A 86 20.30 -5.89 -15.27
CA ALA A 86 19.64 -6.97 -16.00
C ALA A 86 18.13 -7.01 -15.76
N LEU A 87 17.68 -6.76 -14.51
CA LEU A 87 16.26 -6.73 -14.18
C LEU A 87 15.55 -5.52 -14.83
N LYS A 88 16.22 -4.35 -14.84
CA LYS A 88 15.73 -3.14 -15.51
C LYS A 88 15.54 -3.33 -17.01
N LEU A 89 16.40 -4.13 -17.62
CA LEU A 89 16.37 -4.32 -19.08
C LEU A 89 15.19 -5.19 -19.53
N PHE A 90 14.87 -6.26 -18.79
CA PHE A 90 13.92 -7.28 -19.24
C PHE A 90 12.57 -7.28 -18.50
N PHE A 91 12.56 -6.95 -17.21
CA PHE A 91 11.37 -7.19 -16.35
C PHE A 91 10.77 -5.93 -15.72
N ALA A 92 11.57 -4.88 -15.55
CA ALA A 92 11.15 -3.65 -14.88
C ALA A 92 11.64 -2.42 -15.65
N LYS A 93 10.83 -1.37 -15.72
CA LYS A 93 11.23 -0.12 -16.40
C LYS A 93 10.79 1.07 -15.57
N GLY A 94 11.65 2.10 -15.46
CA GLY A 94 11.29 3.38 -14.86
C GLY A 94 11.14 3.36 -13.34
N VAL A 95 11.62 2.32 -12.62
CA VAL A 95 11.65 2.31 -11.16
C VAL A 95 12.69 3.28 -10.66
N ARG A 96 12.25 4.38 -10.05
CA ARG A 96 13.10 5.45 -9.50
C ARG A 96 12.64 5.94 -8.14
N ASN A 97 11.46 5.53 -7.68
CA ASN A 97 11.00 5.82 -6.34
C ASN A 97 10.56 4.52 -5.69
N TYR A 98 10.89 4.34 -4.41
CA TYR A 98 10.55 3.12 -3.69
C TYR A 98 10.60 3.32 -2.17
N PHE A 99 9.78 2.59 -1.45
CA PHE A 99 9.89 2.43 -0.01
C PHE A 99 10.91 1.33 0.30
N VAL A 100 11.81 1.58 1.23
CA VAL A 100 12.70 0.56 1.82
C VAL A 100 11.97 -0.03 3.03
N LEU A 101 11.68 -1.33 3.00
CA LEU A 101 11.01 -2.02 4.09
C LEU A 101 12.05 -2.50 5.10
N ALA A 102 12.26 -1.74 6.17
CA ALA A 102 13.32 -1.97 7.14
C ALA A 102 12.86 -1.77 8.59
N GLY A 103 13.52 -2.45 9.53
CA GLY A 103 13.31 -2.31 10.95
C GLY A 103 14.46 -2.92 11.78
N SER A 104 14.44 -2.73 13.10
CA SER A 104 15.34 -3.46 14.01
C SER A 104 14.96 -4.94 14.03
N ASP A 105 15.94 -5.83 13.89
CA ASP A 105 15.66 -7.27 13.85
C ASP A 105 15.04 -7.74 15.16
N ARG A 106 13.85 -8.30 15.08
CA ARG A 106 13.05 -8.80 16.19
C ARG A 106 12.01 -9.81 15.72
N PRO A 107 11.45 -10.65 16.62
CA PRO A 107 10.28 -11.47 16.30
C PRO A 107 9.12 -10.59 15.78
N GLY A 108 8.39 -11.07 14.78
CA GLY A 108 7.26 -10.37 14.18
C GLY A 108 7.60 -9.21 13.22
N LEU A 109 8.91 -8.85 13.06
CA LEU A 109 9.29 -7.73 12.19
C LEU A 109 8.80 -7.90 10.75
N ASP A 110 8.93 -9.11 10.19
CA ASP A 110 8.56 -9.38 8.80
C ASP A 110 7.04 -9.21 8.59
N GLU A 111 6.24 -9.62 9.57
CA GLU A 111 4.78 -9.43 9.59
C GLU A 111 4.42 -7.93 9.69
N ASP A 112 5.02 -7.19 10.60
CA ASP A 112 4.77 -5.76 10.76
C ASP A 112 5.16 -4.97 9.52
N LEU A 113 6.29 -5.32 8.87
CA LEU A 113 6.71 -4.70 7.61
C LEU A 113 5.78 -5.08 6.44
N GLY A 114 5.27 -6.29 6.44
CA GLY A 114 4.23 -6.72 5.50
C GLY A 114 2.96 -5.90 5.65
N TYR A 115 2.46 -5.77 6.88
CA TYR A 115 1.29 -4.99 7.23
C TYR A 115 1.44 -3.51 6.83
N ALA A 116 2.54 -2.87 7.22
CA ALA A 116 2.83 -1.49 6.84
C ALA A 116 2.97 -1.33 5.32
N SER A 117 3.56 -2.31 4.62
CA SER A 117 3.68 -2.26 3.16
C SER A 117 2.34 -2.31 2.45
N ALA A 118 1.35 -3.03 3.00
CA ALA A 118 -0.01 -3.06 2.48
C ALA A 118 -0.67 -1.68 2.60
N ASP A 119 -0.58 -1.05 3.76
CA ASP A 119 -1.07 0.31 3.99
C ASP A 119 -0.46 1.30 2.99
N LEU A 120 0.88 1.32 2.86
CA LEU A 120 1.60 2.16 1.90
C LEU A 120 1.17 1.92 0.45
N MET A 121 0.97 0.66 0.05
CA MET A 121 0.53 0.33 -1.30
C MET A 121 -0.90 0.79 -1.59
N LEU A 122 -1.81 0.63 -0.65
CA LEU A 122 -3.20 1.08 -0.81
C LEU A 122 -3.29 2.60 -0.73
N PHE A 123 -2.56 3.24 0.18
CA PHE A 123 -2.47 4.69 0.23
C PHE A 123 -1.91 5.27 -1.07
N ALA A 124 -0.82 4.73 -1.61
CA ALA A 124 -0.31 5.14 -2.91
C ALA A 124 -1.35 4.99 -4.02
N GLN A 125 -2.15 3.92 -4.00
CA GLN A 125 -3.24 3.71 -4.97
C GLN A 125 -4.34 4.77 -4.83
N THR A 126 -4.68 5.23 -3.63
CA THR A 126 -5.66 6.34 -3.45
C THR A 126 -5.16 7.66 -4.04
N LEU A 127 -3.84 7.83 -4.14
CA LEU A 127 -3.19 8.98 -4.77
C LEU A 127 -2.98 8.81 -6.29
N GLY A 128 -3.53 7.76 -6.90
CA GLY A 128 -3.38 7.47 -8.33
C GLY A 128 -2.01 6.87 -8.72
N LEU A 129 -1.21 6.45 -7.74
CA LEU A 129 0.08 5.82 -7.96
C LEU A 129 -0.05 4.30 -8.00
N ASN A 130 0.85 3.66 -8.72
CA ASN A 130 0.96 2.21 -8.81
C ASN A 130 2.16 1.70 -8.02
N THR A 131 2.12 0.42 -7.63
CA THR A 131 3.13 -0.18 -6.78
C THR A 131 3.55 -1.58 -7.23
N TRP A 132 4.77 -1.98 -6.79
CA TRP A 132 5.30 -3.32 -6.95
C TRP A 132 6.14 -3.72 -5.74
N TRP A 133 5.73 -4.74 -5.02
CA TRP A 133 6.47 -5.32 -3.90
C TRP A 133 7.59 -6.24 -4.40
N ILE A 134 8.83 -6.06 -3.93
CA ILE A 134 10.03 -6.73 -4.42
C ILE A 134 10.84 -7.25 -3.23
N GLY A 135 10.86 -8.58 -3.03
CA GLY A 135 11.56 -9.20 -1.90
C GLY A 135 12.94 -9.77 -2.22
N GLY A 136 13.10 -10.37 -3.41
CA GLY A 136 14.31 -11.16 -3.72
C GLY A 136 15.24 -10.58 -4.78
N THR A 137 14.76 -9.65 -5.60
CA THR A 137 15.46 -9.22 -6.82
C THR A 137 15.94 -7.78 -6.79
N PHE A 138 15.98 -7.13 -5.62
CA PHE A 138 16.56 -5.79 -5.45
C PHE A 138 18.07 -5.83 -5.15
N SER A 139 18.77 -4.73 -5.37
CA SER A 139 20.19 -4.56 -5.05
C SER A 139 20.36 -4.35 -3.55
N ARG A 140 20.53 -5.44 -2.77
CA ARG A 140 20.68 -5.38 -1.32
C ARG A 140 21.71 -4.36 -0.87
N LYS A 141 22.93 -4.44 -1.45
CA LYS A 141 24.03 -3.54 -1.09
C LYS A 141 23.63 -2.07 -1.17
N ASN A 142 22.96 -1.65 -2.25
CA ASN A 142 22.58 -0.26 -2.44
C ASN A 142 21.46 0.16 -1.50
N VAL A 143 20.46 -0.73 -1.30
CA VAL A 143 19.29 -0.43 -0.47
C VAL A 143 19.65 -0.44 1.02
N GLU A 144 20.45 -1.41 1.49
CA GLU A 144 20.86 -1.52 2.89
C GLU A 144 21.75 -0.36 3.35
N GLN A 145 22.51 0.26 2.43
CA GLN A 145 23.27 1.50 2.73
C GLN A 145 22.36 2.67 3.15
N ALA A 146 21.12 2.66 2.75
CA ALA A 146 20.16 3.71 3.09
C ALA A 146 19.62 3.60 4.54
N VAL A 147 19.76 2.44 5.18
CA VAL A 147 19.23 2.14 6.52
C VAL A 147 20.25 1.32 7.34
N PRO A 148 21.42 1.91 7.69
CA PRO A 148 22.50 1.19 8.37
C PRO A 148 22.02 0.53 9.66
N GLY A 149 22.42 -0.73 9.87
CA GLY A 149 22.11 -1.49 11.10
C GLY A 149 20.66 -1.96 11.20
N LYS A 150 19.86 -1.84 10.14
CA LYS A 150 18.50 -2.37 10.07
C LYS A 150 18.43 -3.59 9.17
N LYS A 151 17.52 -4.51 9.51
CA LYS A 151 17.15 -5.63 8.63
C LYS A 151 16.23 -5.10 7.53
N VAL A 152 16.55 -5.38 6.27
CA VAL A 152 15.73 -5.05 5.10
C VAL A 152 15.10 -6.33 4.56
N ILE A 153 13.78 -6.38 4.46
CA ILE A 153 13.06 -7.55 3.91
C ILE A 153 12.71 -7.39 2.43
N GLY A 154 12.62 -6.16 1.94
CA GLY A 154 12.22 -5.86 0.58
C GLY A 154 12.11 -4.38 0.32
N ILE A 155 11.64 -4.06 -0.88
CA ILE A 155 11.26 -2.71 -1.28
C ILE A 155 9.88 -2.71 -1.92
N VAL A 156 9.19 -1.58 -1.90
CA VAL A 156 7.97 -1.35 -2.69
C VAL A 156 8.24 -0.22 -3.67
N ALA A 157 8.38 -0.54 -4.95
CA ALA A 157 8.45 0.48 -6.00
C ALA A 157 7.12 1.23 -6.08
N VAL A 158 7.17 2.56 -6.28
CA VAL A 158 6.01 3.44 -6.32
C VAL A 158 6.19 4.52 -7.40
N GLY A 159 5.10 4.85 -8.11
CA GLY A 159 5.11 5.88 -9.16
C GLY A 159 3.92 5.76 -10.11
N PHE A 160 3.93 6.57 -11.16
CA PHE A 160 2.91 6.50 -12.19
C PHE A 160 3.17 5.30 -13.12
N GLY A 161 2.24 4.35 -13.15
CA GLY A 161 2.34 3.15 -13.96
C GLY A 161 2.16 3.44 -15.45
N ALA A 162 2.95 2.78 -16.30
CA ALA A 162 2.73 2.83 -17.75
C ALA A 162 1.45 2.08 -18.18
N THR A 163 0.91 1.24 -17.31
CA THR A 163 -0.37 0.54 -17.44
C THR A 163 -0.99 0.38 -16.06
N PRO A 164 -2.31 0.17 -15.94
CA PRO A 164 -2.96 -0.05 -14.65
C PRO A 164 -2.61 -1.41 -13.99
N GLY A 165 -1.84 -2.26 -14.67
CA GLY A 165 -1.61 -3.64 -14.25
C GLY A 165 -2.78 -4.57 -14.60
N VAL A 166 -2.70 -5.81 -14.12
CA VAL A 166 -3.71 -6.84 -14.37
C VAL A 166 -4.06 -7.54 -13.06
N ALA A 167 -5.34 -7.81 -12.85
CA ALA A 167 -5.80 -8.59 -11.71
C ALA A 167 -5.14 -9.97 -11.69
N HIS A 168 -4.68 -10.38 -10.53
CA HIS A 168 -4.13 -11.73 -10.36
C HIS A 168 -5.26 -12.77 -10.23
N LYS A 169 -4.94 -14.02 -10.51
CA LYS A 169 -5.85 -15.12 -10.21
C LYS A 169 -5.86 -15.39 -8.71
N SER A 170 -7.05 -15.49 -8.13
CA SER A 170 -7.23 -15.85 -6.73
C SER A 170 -7.68 -17.28 -6.56
N LYS A 171 -7.33 -17.89 -5.44
CA LYS A 171 -7.94 -19.13 -4.96
C LYS A 171 -9.42 -18.92 -4.63
N ALA A 172 -10.17 -20.00 -4.49
CA ALA A 172 -11.50 -19.93 -3.91
C ALA A 172 -11.41 -19.65 -2.40
N ALA A 173 -12.39 -18.94 -1.84
CA ALA A 173 -12.42 -18.65 -0.40
C ALA A 173 -12.33 -19.92 0.45
N SER A 174 -12.99 -21.01 0.02
CA SER A 174 -12.96 -22.31 0.69
C SER A 174 -11.59 -23.01 0.70
N GLU A 175 -10.66 -22.59 -0.16
CA GLU A 175 -9.29 -23.11 -0.18
C GLU A 175 -8.37 -22.43 0.85
N VAL A 176 -8.74 -21.22 1.30
CA VAL A 176 -7.92 -20.38 2.18
C VAL A 176 -8.61 -20.00 3.48
N SER A 177 -9.83 -20.52 3.74
CA SER A 177 -10.52 -20.17 4.97
C SER A 177 -11.40 -21.31 5.51
N SER A 178 -11.59 -21.29 6.83
CA SER A 178 -12.54 -22.13 7.56
C SER A 178 -13.21 -21.30 8.66
N TYR A 179 -14.47 -21.61 8.97
CA TYR A 179 -15.19 -20.95 10.04
C TYR A 179 -16.04 -21.96 10.82
N GLU A 180 -16.03 -21.87 12.15
CA GLU A 180 -16.83 -22.75 13.00
C GLU A 180 -18.27 -22.25 13.07
N GLY A 181 -19.22 -23.00 12.51
CA GLY A 181 -20.63 -22.66 12.43
C GLY A 181 -21.01 -21.85 11.18
N PRO A 182 -22.15 -21.13 11.22
CA PRO A 182 -22.59 -20.29 10.10
C PRO A 182 -21.63 -19.14 9.85
N VAL A 183 -21.14 -18.99 8.60
CA VAL A 183 -20.18 -17.96 8.22
C VAL A 183 -20.83 -16.57 8.26
N PRO A 184 -20.40 -15.63 9.13
CA PRO A 184 -20.95 -14.29 9.14
C PRO A 184 -20.43 -13.45 7.98
N GLN A 185 -21.21 -12.45 7.56
CA GLN A 185 -20.88 -11.61 6.40
C GLN A 185 -19.55 -10.88 6.54
N TRP A 186 -19.22 -10.37 7.75
CA TRP A 186 -17.96 -9.69 7.99
C TRP A 186 -16.75 -10.61 7.73
N PHE A 187 -16.81 -11.89 8.14
CA PHE A 187 -15.74 -12.85 7.89
C PHE A 187 -15.60 -13.15 6.40
N ALA A 188 -16.72 -13.37 5.71
CA ALA A 188 -16.73 -13.58 4.26
C ALA A 188 -16.11 -12.37 3.52
N ASN A 189 -16.45 -11.14 3.92
CA ASN A 189 -15.88 -9.91 3.36
C ASN A 189 -14.37 -9.82 3.64
N GLY A 190 -13.93 -10.15 4.86
CA GLY A 190 -12.50 -10.19 5.21
C GLY A 190 -11.71 -11.19 4.38
N VAL A 191 -12.24 -12.40 4.17
CA VAL A 191 -11.61 -13.42 3.32
C VAL A 191 -11.53 -12.96 1.86
N GLN A 192 -12.59 -12.37 1.32
CA GLN A 192 -12.57 -11.80 -0.04
C GLN A 192 -11.53 -10.69 -0.18
N ALA A 193 -11.38 -9.83 0.82
CA ALA A 193 -10.36 -8.80 0.85
C ALA A 193 -8.94 -9.40 0.97
N ALA A 194 -8.75 -10.40 1.81
CA ALA A 194 -7.49 -11.13 1.95
C ALA A 194 -7.02 -11.76 0.63
N LEU A 195 -7.94 -12.24 -0.19
CA LEU A 195 -7.65 -12.78 -1.53
C LEU A 195 -7.18 -11.72 -2.53
N LEU A 196 -7.36 -10.42 -2.27
CA LEU A 196 -6.81 -9.32 -3.07
C LEU A 196 -5.38 -8.94 -2.64
N ALA A 197 -4.89 -9.46 -1.53
CA ALA A 197 -3.55 -9.20 -1.03
C ALA A 197 -2.48 -9.69 -2.02
N PRO A 198 -1.47 -8.86 -2.37
CA PRO A 198 -0.34 -9.35 -3.15
C PRO A 198 0.53 -10.25 -2.28
N THR A 199 0.61 -11.53 -2.62
CA THR A 199 1.49 -12.49 -1.95
C THR A 199 2.65 -12.91 -2.84
N ALA A 200 3.72 -13.43 -2.24
CA ALA A 200 4.90 -13.89 -2.94
C ALA A 200 4.54 -14.89 -4.05
N LEU A 201 4.94 -14.58 -5.27
CA LEU A 201 4.64 -15.35 -6.49
C LEU A 201 3.14 -15.64 -6.68
N ASN A 202 2.27 -14.87 -6.06
CA ASN A 202 0.81 -15.07 -6.01
C ASN A 202 0.41 -16.48 -5.51
N LYS A 203 1.17 -17.04 -4.57
CA LYS A 203 0.91 -18.39 -4.05
C LYS A 203 -0.27 -18.45 -3.10
N GLN A 204 -0.62 -17.32 -2.46
CA GLN A 204 -1.69 -17.25 -1.45
C GLN A 204 -1.57 -18.39 -0.43
N CYS A 205 -0.35 -18.53 0.15
CA CYS A 205 -0.01 -19.55 1.14
C CYS A 205 -0.41 -19.11 2.55
N PHE A 206 -1.69 -18.88 2.75
CA PHE A 206 -2.26 -18.53 4.05
C PHE A 206 -3.55 -19.29 4.32
N GLN A 207 -3.92 -19.38 5.59
CA GLN A 207 -5.19 -19.93 6.05
C GLN A 207 -5.82 -18.97 7.06
N VAL A 208 -7.06 -18.57 6.80
CA VAL A 208 -7.89 -17.78 7.70
C VAL A 208 -8.83 -18.72 8.45
N ALA A 209 -8.76 -18.74 9.77
CA ALA A 209 -9.67 -19.52 10.59
C ALA A 209 -10.50 -18.60 11.50
N GLY A 210 -11.79 -18.85 11.63
CA GLY A 210 -12.70 -18.05 12.47
C GLY A 210 -13.60 -18.90 13.34
N ALA A 211 -13.89 -18.39 14.55
CA ALA A 211 -14.87 -18.95 15.49
C ALA A 211 -15.46 -17.81 16.34
N GLY A 212 -16.79 -17.66 16.36
CA GLY A 212 -17.43 -16.51 17.01
C GLY A 212 -16.94 -15.19 16.42
N ASN A 213 -16.30 -14.32 17.24
CA ASN A 213 -15.65 -13.09 16.76
C ASN A 213 -14.11 -13.20 16.72
N LYS A 214 -13.54 -14.40 16.94
CA LYS A 214 -12.10 -14.63 16.91
C LYS A 214 -11.65 -15.07 15.52
N VAL A 215 -10.52 -14.50 15.06
CA VAL A 215 -9.90 -14.82 13.78
C VAL A 215 -8.41 -15.05 13.97
N SER A 216 -7.88 -16.06 13.32
CA SER A 216 -6.44 -16.24 13.13
C SER A 216 -6.10 -16.35 11.66
N ILE A 217 -4.91 -15.86 11.29
CA ILE A 217 -4.32 -16.07 9.97
C ILE A 217 -2.96 -16.72 10.16
N THR A 218 -2.78 -17.86 9.55
CA THR A 218 -1.54 -18.64 9.62
C THR A 218 -0.94 -18.84 8.24
N GLU A 219 0.36 -19.02 8.17
CA GLU A 219 1.06 -19.36 6.93
C GLU A 219 1.04 -20.88 6.67
N ASN A 220 0.98 -21.25 5.40
CA ASN A 220 1.15 -22.63 4.92
C ASN A 220 2.50 -22.80 4.19
N GLY A 221 3.55 -22.13 4.71
CA GLY A 221 4.89 -22.12 4.10
C GLY A 221 4.99 -21.12 2.94
N GLY A 222 6.18 -20.99 2.39
CA GLY A 222 6.46 -20.11 1.27
C GLY A 222 7.64 -19.16 1.53
N VAL A 223 8.12 -18.55 0.45
CA VAL A 223 9.13 -17.50 0.52
C VAL A 223 8.42 -16.20 0.94
N PHE A 224 8.98 -15.46 1.91
CA PHE A 224 8.41 -14.24 2.48
C PHE A 224 7.08 -14.42 3.23
N SER A 225 6.81 -15.61 3.76
CA SER A 225 5.56 -15.94 4.45
C SER A 225 5.20 -14.96 5.56
N GLY A 226 6.16 -14.51 6.38
CA GLY A 226 5.92 -13.50 7.42
C GLY A 226 5.40 -12.19 6.85
N ALA A 227 6.00 -11.67 5.78
CA ALA A 227 5.52 -10.45 5.12
C ALA A 227 4.16 -10.66 4.46
N ASP A 228 3.94 -11.81 3.81
CA ASP A 228 2.65 -12.15 3.20
C ASP A 228 1.53 -12.15 4.25
N ILE A 229 1.76 -12.71 5.45
CA ILE A 229 0.76 -12.69 6.55
C ILE A 229 0.41 -11.26 6.96
N GLY A 230 1.40 -10.38 7.12
CA GLY A 230 1.14 -8.98 7.44
C GLY A 230 0.29 -8.27 6.38
N ILE A 231 0.61 -8.49 5.10
CA ILE A 231 -0.18 -7.94 3.98
C ILE A 231 -1.61 -8.49 4.01
N VAL A 232 -1.77 -9.79 4.23
CA VAL A 232 -3.09 -10.46 4.27
C VAL A 232 -3.92 -9.97 5.46
N LYS A 233 -3.32 -9.80 6.65
CA LYS A 233 -3.99 -9.25 7.85
C LYS A 233 -4.55 -7.86 7.57
N TYR A 234 -3.75 -6.95 7.01
CA TYR A 234 -4.21 -5.61 6.66
C TYR A 234 -5.41 -5.63 5.70
N HIS A 235 -5.36 -6.47 4.67
CA HIS A 235 -6.47 -6.61 3.73
C HIS A 235 -7.70 -7.19 4.40
N PHE A 236 -7.54 -8.22 5.24
CA PHE A 236 -8.65 -8.84 5.99
C PHE A 236 -9.35 -7.80 6.88
N GLU A 237 -8.59 -7.04 7.69
CA GLU A 237 -9.12 -5.98 8.55
C GLU A 237 -9.94 -4.96 7.75
N LEU A 238 -9.38 -4.48 6.63
CA LEU A 238 -10.06 -3.51 5.78
C LEU A 238 -11.38 -4.07 5.22
N GLY A 239 -11.44 -5.38 4.93
CA GLY A 239 -12.64 -6.05 4.45
C GLY A 239 -13.68 -6.33 5.52
N ALA A 240 -13.22 -6.85 6.66
CA ALA A 240 -14.06 -7.28 7.78
C ALA A 240 -14.61 -6.12 8.61
N GLY A 241 -13.86 -5.00 8.73
CA GLY A 241 -14.16 -3.91 9.66
C GLY A 241 -13.93 -4.34 11.11
N ASP A 242 -14.63 -3.68 12.05
CA ASP A 242 -14.40 -3.80 13.50
C ASP A 242 -15.16 -4.93 14.17
N ALA A 243 -15.70 -5.90 13.41
CA ALA A 243 -16.60 -6.93 13.92
C ALA A 243 -15.87 -8.14 14.54
N PHE A 244 -14.55 -8.13 14.63
CA PHE A 244 -13.75 -9.27 15.10
C PHE A 244 -12.56 -8.85 15.97
N GLU A 245 -11.91 -9.85 16.55
CA GLU A 245 -10.66 -9.73 17.31
C GLU A 245 -9.68 -10.80 16.81
N TRP A 246 -8.40 -10.45 16.78
CA TRP A 246 -7.34 -11.43 16.54
C TRP A 246 -7.25 -12.44 17.69
N ALA A 247 -7.12 -13.73 17.37
CA ALA A 247 -6.99 -14.83 18.33
C ALA A 247 -5.58 -14.93 18.91
#